data_e74301d6452b052be83d0f70b61abb13
#
_entry.id   e74301d6452b052be83d0f70b61abb13
#
_cell.length_a   1.000
_cell.length_b   1.000
_cell.length_c   1.000
_cell.angle_alpha   90.00
_cell.angle_beta   90.00
_cell.angle_gamma   90.00
#
_symmetry.space_group_name_H-M   'P 1'
#
loop_
_entity.id
_entity.type
_entity.pdbx_description
1 polymer ?
#
loop_
_entity_poly.entity_id
_entity_poly.type
_entity_poly.pdbx_seq_one_letter_code
_entity_poly.pdbx_strand_id
1 'polypeptide(L)'
;MTTPKDEYNHVLNLLQQHHKWFQENTPLIASENIPSPAVREALTSDFGNRYAEGWPGERVYAGCRFIDQVEFKCIEMMKRLFNAEFVDVRPISGVVANLAVYTAFTEPGDTLLALSIPCGGHITSG
;
A
#
# COMPACT_ATOMS: atom_id res chain seq x y z
N MET A 1 -6.49 16.37 -34.11
CA MET A 1 -6.02 15.24 -33.28
C MET A 1 -5.01 15.85 -32.30
N THR A 2 -5.15 15.57 -31.01
CA THR A 2 -4.16 15.96 -29.99
C THR A 2 -2.87 15.17 -30.19
N THR A 3 -1.74 15.79 -29.91
CA THR A 3 -0.44 15.09 -29.97
C THR A 3 -0.16 14.38 -28.64
N PRO A 4 0.71 13.35 -28.61
CA PRO A 4 1.14 12.73 -27.34
C PRO A 4 1.70 13.73 -26.30
N LYS A 5 2.32 14.81 -26.78
CA LYS A 5 2.81 15.90 -25.93
C LYS A 5 1.66 16.71 -25.32
N ASP A 6 0.59 16.93 -26.07
CA ASP A 6 -0.59 17.64 -25.56
C ASP A 6 -1.29 16.81 -24.47
N GLU A 7 -1.41 15.50 -24.66
CA GLU A 7 -1.95 14.58 -23.67
C GLU A 7 -1.11 14.54 -22.38
N TYR A 8 0.21 14.44 -22.54
CA TYR A 8 1.14 14.51 -21.39
C TYR A 8 0.98 15.82 -20.60
N ASN A 9 0.99 16.95 -21.32
CA ASN A 9 0.83 18.24 -20.67
C ASN A 9 -0.55 18.40 -20.01
N HIS A 10 -1.59 17.82 -20.60
CA HIS A 10 -2.93 17.81 -20.01
C HIS A 10 -2.94 17.06 -18.68
N VAL A 11 -2.36 15.86 -18.62
CA VAL A 11 -2.25 15.09 -17.38
C VAL A 11 -1.45 15.86 -16.31
N LEU A 12 -0.31 16.45 -16.67
CA LEU A 12 0.48 17.26 -15.73
C LEU A 12 -0.32 18.43 -15.16
N ASN A 13 -1.10 19.12 -16.00
CA ASN A 13 -1.96 20.22 -15.57
C ASN A 13 -3.04 19.75 -14.59
N LEU A 14 -3.66 18.58 -14.85
CA LEU A 14 -4.64 18.00 -13.92
C LEU A 14 -4.00 17.67 -12.56
N LEU A 15 -2.79 17.10 -12.55
CA LEU A 15 -2.07 16.82 -11.30
C LEU A 15 -1.76 18.10 -10.52
N GLN A 16 -1.37 19.18 -11.19
CA GLN A 16 -1.12 20.48 -10.56
C GLN A 16 -2.41 21.09 -9.99
N GLN A 17 -3.51 21.03 -10.75
CA GLN A 17 -4.82 21.51 -10.28
C GLN A 17 -5.32 20.70 -9.07
N HIS A 18 -5.17 19.37 -9.10
CA HIS A 18 -5.50 18.50 -7.97
C HIS A 18 -4.68 18.87 -6.73
N HIS A 19 -3.37 19.05 -6.89
CA HIS A 19 -2.50 19.44 -5.79
C HIS A 19 -2.91 20.78 -5.17
N LYS A 20 -3.18 21.79 -6.02
CA LYS A 20 -3.66 23.10 -5.58
C LYS A 20 -5.00 22.98 -4.85
N TRP A 21 -5.94 22.19 -5.40
CA TRP A 21 -7.24 21.95 -4.77
C TRP A 21 -7.09 21.44 -3.34
N PHE A 22 -6.24 20.45 -3.12
CA PHE A 22 -6.01 19.87 -1.80
C PHE A 22 -5.17 20.75 -0.86
N GLN A 23 -4.39 21.70 -1.38
CA GLN A 23 -3.75 22.74 -0.57
C GLN A 23 -4.74 23.79 -0.04
N GLU A 24 -5.79 24.06 -0.80
CA GLU A 24 -6.79 25.07 -0.48
C GLU A 24 -8.00 24.51 0.29
N ASN A 25 -8.09 23.18 0.48
CA ASN A 25 -9.20 22.51 1.13
C ASN A 25 -8.70 21.57 2.24
N THR A 26 -9.58 21.28 3.19
CA THR A 26 -9.33 20.29 4.24
C THR A 26 -10.02 18.98 3.89
N PRO A 27 -9.29 17.93 3.50
CA PRO A 27 -9.89 16.60 3.29
C PRO A 27 -10.39 16.03 4.61
N LEU A 28 -11.64 15.52 4.61
CA LEU A 28 -12.28 14.94 5.78
C LEU A 28 -12.41 13.41 5.69
N ILE A 29 -11.71 12.77 4.76
CA ILE A 29 -11.68 11.33 4.64
C ILE A 29 -10.59 10.81 5.60
N ALA A 30 -11.03 10.21 6.72
CA ALA A 30 -10.15 9.82 7.82
C ALA A 30 -9.09 8.76 7.46
N SER A 31 -9.32 7.99 6.40
CA SER A 31 -8.40 6.96 5.91
C SER A 31 -7.30 7.47 4.98
N GLU A 32 -7.37 8.73 4.54
CA GLU A 32 -6.34 9.32 3.69
C GLU A 32 -5.10 9.68 4.50
N ASN A 33 -3.94 9.42 3.91
CA ASN A 33 -2.65 9.82 4.47
C ASN A 33 -1.72 10.30 3.36
N ILE A 34 -1.15 11.49 3.55
CA ILE A 34 -0.16 12.06 2.63
C ILE A 34 1.22 11.63 3.09
N PRO A 35 1.92 10.76 2.33
CA PRO A 35 3.24 10.32 2.71
C PRO A 35 4.27 11.45 2.64
N SER A 36 5.29 11.38 3.49
CA SER A 36 6.40 12.33 3.48
C SER A 36 7.17 12.30 2.15
N PRO A 37 7.93 13.35 1.81
CA PRO A 37 8.78 13.34 0.61
C PRO A 37 9.72 12.13 0.55
N ALA A 38 10.33 11.73 1.68
CA ALA A 38 11.21 10.56 1.76
C ALA A 38 10.50 9.25 1.40
N VAL A 39 9.26 9.06 1.84
CA VAL A 39 8.46 7.89 1.46
C VAL A 39 8.12 7.92 -0.04
N ARG A 40 7.77 9.09 -0.57
CA ARG A 40 7.48 9.25 -2.01
C ARG A 40 8.71 8.99 -2.88
N GLU A 41 9.89 9.40 -2.44
CA GLU A 41 11.14 9.09 -3.11
C GLU A 41 11.37 7.58 -3.22
N ALA A 42 11.16 6.84 -2.15
CA ALA A 42 11.26 5.38 -2.16
C ALA A 42 10.24 4.73 -3.11
N LEU A 43 8.98 5.22 -3.12
CA LEU A 43 7.92 4.70 -4.00
C LEU A 43 8.21 4.92 -5.48
N THR A 44 8.91 5.99 -5.85
CA THR A 44 9.28 6.29 -7.25
C THR A 44 10.62 5.69 -7.67
N SER A 45 11.27 4.94 -6.79
CA SER A 45 12.55 4.28 -7.08
C SER A 45 12.38 3.12 -8.06
N ASP A 46 13.51 2.65 -8.59
CA ASP A 46 13.56 1.50 -9.52
C ASP A 46 13.00 0.20 -8.90
N PHE A 47 12.91 0.10 -7.58
CA PHE A 47 12.30 -1.05 -6.90
C PHE A 47 10.87 -1.33 -7.37
N GLY A 48 10.07 -0.29 -7.63
CA GLY A 48 8.71 -0.42 -8.14
C GLY A 48 8.60 -1.05 -9.52
N ASN A 49 9.71 -1.19 -10.24
CA ASN A 49 9.80 -1.74 -11.60
C ASN A 49 10.42 -3.15 -11.64
N ARG A 50 10.64 -3.78 -10.49
CA ARG A 50 11.34 -5.07 -10.39
C ARG A 50 10.46 -6.15 -9.81
N TYR A 51 10.68 -7.37 -10.31
CA TYR A 51 10.11 -8.56 -9.72
C TYR A 51 10.93 -9.01 -8.51
N ALA A 52 10.24 -9.41 -7.43
CA ALA A 52 10.85 -9.94 -6.23
C ALA A 52 10.04 -11.13 -5.69
N GLU A 53 9.59 -11.99 -6.60
CA GLU A 53 8.81 -13.18 -6.27
C GLU A 53 9.62 -14.13 -5.38
N GLY A 54 8.97 -14.70 -4.36
CA GLY A 54 9.57 -15.55 -3.34
C GLY A 54 9.84 -14.80 -2.03
N TRP A 55 10.38 -15.52 -1.07
CA TRP A 55 10.77 -14.97 0.22
C TRP A 55 12.13 -14.26 0.15
N PRO A 56 12.41 -13.29 1.03
CA PRO A 56 13.76 -12.75 1.17
C PRO A 56 14.79 -13.87 1.39
N GLY A 57 15.83 -13.88 0.55
CA GLY A 57 16.84 -14.94 0.53
C GLY A 57 16.48 -16.17 -0.31
N GLU A 58 15.23 -16.34 -0.72
CA GLU A 58 14.74 -17.48 -1.52
C GLU A 58 13.95 -16.97 -2.75
N ARG A 59 14.51 -16.00 -3.46
CA ARG A 59 13.86 -15.38 -4.62
C ARG A 59 13.92 -16.25 -5.85
N VAL A 60 12.83 -16.21 -6.63
CA VAL A 60 12.78 -16.85 -7.96
C VAL A 60 13.70 -16.12 -8.95
N TYR A 61 13.80 -14.80 -8.83
CA TYR A 61 14.59 -13.97 -9.74
C TYR A 61 15.94 -13.56 -9.13
N ALA A 62 16.97 -13.53 -9.96
CA ALA A 62 18.24 -12.93 -9.60
C ALA A 62 18.15 -11.40 -9.43
N GLY A 63 19.10 -10.81 -8.71
CA GLY A 63 19.21 -9.36 -8.56
C GLY A 63 18.42 -8.75 -7.38
N CYS A 64 17.77 -9.57 -6.56
CA CYS A 64 16.92 -9.10 -5.44
C CYS A 64 17.71 -8.79 -4.15
N ARG A 65 19.04 -8.87 -4.16
CA ARG A 65 19.89 -8.71 -2.96
C ARG A 65 19.55 -7.46 -2.11
N PHE A 66 19.32 -6.33 -2.75
CA PHE A 66 19.02 -5.08 -2.04
C PHE A 66 17.53 -4.97 -1.67
N ILE A 67 16.65 -5.54 -2.47
CA ILE A 67 15.22 -5.66 -2.14
C ILE A 67 15.06 -6.48 -0.86
N ASP A 68 15.77 -7.61 -0.74
CA ASP A 68 15.77 -8.44 0.47
C ASP A 68 16.19 -7.66 1.71
N GLN A 69 17.24 -6.85 1.60
CA GLN A 69 17.72 -6.05 2.74
C GLN A 69 16.70 -4.99 3.18
N VAL A 70 16.02 -4.36 2.22
CA VAL A 70 14.96 -3.39 2.51
C VAL A 70 13.77 -4.09 3.16
N GLU A 71 13.36 -5.26 2.65
CA GLU A 71 12.22 -6.02 3.20
C GLU A 71 12.54 -6.53 4.61
N PHE A 72 13.72 -7.10 4.86
CA PHE A 72 14.16 -7.47 6.22
C PHE A 72 14.18 -6.28 7.17
N LYS A 73 14.67 -5.13 6.70
CA LYS A 73 14.70 -3.92 7.52
C LYS A 73 13.31 -3.42 7.85
N CYS A 74 12.40 -3.47 6.89
CA CYS A 74 11.00 -3.11 7.11
C CYS A 74 10.35 -4.02 8.16
N ILE A 75 10.52 -5.34 8.05
CA ILE A 75 10.02 -6.32 9.03
C ILE A 75 10.58 -6.02 10.43
N GLU A 76 11.89 -5.79 10.55
CA GLU A 76 12.53 -5.46 11.84
C GLU A 76 11.94 -4.20 12.45
N MET A 77 11.78 -3.15 11.66
CA MET A 77 11.22 -1.88 12.12
C MET A 77 9.77 -2.03 12.59
N MET A 78 8.95 -2.76 11.85
CA MET A 78 7.56 -3.01 12.19
C MET A 78 7.42 -3.88 13.45
N LYS A 79 8.27 -4.90 13.61
CA LYS A 79 8.34 -5.67 14.86
C LYS A 79 8.59 -4.77 16.07
N ARG A 80 9.53 -3.84 15.97
CA ARG A 80 9.81 -2.88 17.06
C ARG A 80 8.67 -1.90 17.28
N LEU A 81 8.08 -1.37 16.20
CA LEU A 81 7.01 -0.38 16.28
C LEU A 81 5.76 -0.93 16.97
N PHE A 82 5.38 -2.16 16.63
CA PHE A 82 4.17 -2.80 17.14
C PHE A 82 4.42 -3.78 18.30
N ASN A 83 5.67 -3.91 18.75
CA ASN A 83 6.06 -4.93 19.73
C ASN A 83 5.55 -6.33 19.36
N ALA A 84 5.67 -6.68 18.08
CA ALA A 84 5.15 -7.92 17.51
C ALA A 84 6.25 -8.94 17.30
N GLU A 85 5.95 -10.20 17.58
CA GLU A 85 6.86 -11.32 17.32
C GLU A 85 6.98 -11.65 15.85
N PHE A 86 5.83 -11.60 15.13
CA PHE A 86 5.72 -11.87 13.71
C PHE A 86 5.17 -10.67 12.96
N VAL A 87 5.72 -10.40 11.79
CA VAL A 87 5.26 -9.33 10.90
C VAL A 87 5.39 -9.79 9.46
N ASP A 88 4.36 -9.55 8.67
CA ASP A 88 4.38 -9.68 7.22
C ASP A 88 4.12 -8.31 6.58
N VAL A 89 5.03 -7.84 5.74
CA VAL A 89 4.96 -6.53 5.07
C VAL A 89 4.53 -6.63 3.60
N ARG A 90 4.20 -7.83 3.11
CA ARG A 90 3.87 -8.09 1.72
C ARG A 90 2.45 -7.73 1.28
N PRO A 91 1.42 -7.65 2.16
CA PRO A 91 0.09 -7.24 1.71
C PRO A 91 0.13 -5.89 1.00
N ILE A 92 -0.31 -5.86 -0.24
CA ILE A 92 -0.29 -4.65 -1.07
C ILE A 92 -1.39 -3.65 -0.72
N SER A 93 -2.34 -4.08 0.13
CA SER A 93 -3.45 -3.24 0.59
C SER A 93 -4.02 -3.76 1.91
N GLY A 94 -4.78 -2.91 2.62
CA GLY A 94 -5.54 -3.32 3.80
C GLY A 94 -6.54 -4.44 3.52
N VAL A 95 -7.11 -4.49 2.32
CA VAL A 95 -8.01 -5.57 1.87
C VAL A 95 -7.29 -6.91 1.91
N VAL A 96 -6.10 -7.00 1.32
CA VAL A 96 -5.30 -8.24 1.30
C VAL A 96 -4.91 -8.65 2.71
N ALA A 97 -4.52 -7.69 3.56
CA ALA A 97 -4.20 -7.95 4.96
C ALA A 97 -5.42 -8.51 5.73
N ASN A 98 -6.61 -7.90 5.56
CA ASN A 98 -7.83 -8.39 6.17
C ASN A 98 -8.20 -9.79 5.71
N LEU A 99 -8.12 -10.07 4.40
CA LEU A 99 -8.38 -11.39 3.86
C LEU A 99 -7.41 -12.45 4.40
N ALA A 100 -6.14 -12.10 4.58
CA ALA A 100 -5.16 -12.99 5.21
C ALA A 100 -5.56 -13.34 6.66
N VAL A 101 -6.01 -12.34 7.44
CA VAL A 101 -6.50 -12.54 8.81
C VAL A 101 -7.74 -13.42 8.81
N TYR A 102 -8.73 -13.14 7.96
CA TYR A 102 -9.94 -13.96 7.89
C TYR A 102 -9.60 -15.41 7.53
N THR A 103 -8.77 -15.62 6.52
CA THR A 103 -8.33 -16.97 6.12
C THR A 103 -7.60 -17.71 7.24
N ALA A 104 -6.85 -16.99 8.08
CA ALA A 104 -6.10 -17.61 9.17
C ALA A 104 -6.97 -17.99 10.39
N PHE A 105 -8.07 -17.28 10.64
CA PHE A 105 -8.84 -17.40 11.87
C PHE A 105 -10.28 -17.88 11.68
N THR A 106 -10.76 -18.04 10.45
CA THR A 106 -12.13 -18.49 10.17
C THR A 106 -12.17 -19.56 9.09
N GLU A 107 -13.23 -20.36 9.13
CA GLU A 107 -13.57 -21.36 8.13
C GLU A 107 -14.83 -20.94 7.36
N PRO A 108 -15.05 -21.46 6.14
CA PRO A 108 -16.29 -21.21 5.40
C PRO A 108 -17.54 -21.62 6.21
N GLY A 109 -18.40 -20.63 6.47
CA GLY A 109 -19.61 -20.81 7.30
C GLY A 109 -19.53 -20.19 8.69
N ASP A 110 -18.36 -19.73 9.12
CA ASP A 110 -18.20 -18.98 10.36
C ASP A 110 -18.89 -17.62 10.29
N THR A 111 -19.33 -17.14 11.45
CA THR A 111 -19.99 -15.84 11.55
C THR A 111 -19.00 -14.75 11.86
N LEU A 112 -18.94 -13.74 10.99
CA LEU A 112 -18.22 -12.49 11.23
C LEU A 112 -19.20 -11.40 11.67
N LEU A 113 -18.87 -10.70 12.76
CA LEU A 113 -19.61 -9.53 13.22
C LEU A 113 -18.85 -8.26 12.81
N ALA A 114 -19.50 -7.41 12.04
CA ALA A 114 -18.92 -6.14 11.60
C ALA A 114 -19.99 -5.04 11.50
N LEU A 115 -19.55 -3.80 11.43
CA LEU A 115 -20.42 -2.66 11.11
C LEU A 115 -20.69 -2.66 9.60
N SER A 116 -21.92 -2.30 9.21
CA SER A 116 -22.23 -2.01 7.80
C SER A 116 -21.49 -0.76 7.31
N ILE A 117 -21.24 -0.67 6.02
CA ILE A 117 -20.52 0.45 5.40
C ILE A 117 -21.12 1.83 5.80
N PRO A 118 -22.45 2.06 5.76
CA PRO A 118 -23.02 3.32 6.19
C PRO A 118 -22.82 3.66 7.66
N CYS A 119 -22.51 2.64 8.49
CA CYS A 119 -22.25 2.79 9.92
C CYS A 119 -20.74 2.85 10.24
N GLY A 120 -19.89 3.02 9.25
CA GLY A 120 -18.43 3.10 9.40
C GLY A 120 -17.69 1.77 9.25
N GLY A 121 -18.35 0.71 8.80
CA GLY A 121 -17.73 -0.57 8.51
C GLY A 121 -16.85 -0.54 7.25
N HIS A 122 -15.88 -1.45 7.21
CA HIS A 122 -15.01 -1.60 6.05
C HIS A 122 -15.60 -2.61 5.06
N ILE A 123 -15.46 -2.33 3.75
CA ILE A 123 -16.02 -3.15 2.66
C ILE A 123 -15.57 -4.62 2.68
N THR A 124 -14.45 -4.96 3.33
CA THR A 124 -13.98 -6.34 3.47
C THR A 124 -14.74 -7.17 4.50
N SER A 125 -15.59 -6.55 5.29
CA SER A 125 -16.30 -7.20 6.39
C SER A 125 -17.80 -7.34 6.15
N GLY A 126 -18.32 -6.87 5.01
CA GLY A 126 -19.74 -6.99 4.64
C GLY A 126 -20.31 -5.80 3.92
#